data_8f85855c95a677efbe862ed53c64294b
#
_entry.id   8f85855c95a677efbe862ed53c64294b
#
_cell.length_a   1.000
_cell.length_b   1.000
_cell.length_c   1.000
_cell.angle_alpha   90.00
_cell.angle_beta   90.00
_cell.angle_gamma   90.00
#
_symmetry.space_group_name_H-M   'P 1'
#
loop_
_entity.id
_entity.type
_entity.pdbx_description
1 polymer ?
#
loop_
_entity_poly.entity_id
_entity_poly.type
_entity_poly.pdbx_seq_one_letter_code
_entity_poly.pdbx_strand_id
1 'polypeptide(L)'
;RRAGLATDGSKGHRLAADHGIAGAELRWHRDKAGLTRYGRAMHFLDQAKIYISSGAGGPGAVAFRREKFVEYGGPDGGNGGKGGDIIFEAVPGLNTLIDFRYTQHFRAPRGKGGAGSNRTGGGGDDLVIRVPVGTQILSEDKEHVLADFTKQGERRVYLRGGDGGRGNATYKTSTNRAPRQHGVGWPGEEAWVWLRLKLLADAGLLGLPNAGKSTFINAVTNARAKVGAYPFTTVRPQLGVVTHHDREFVVADIPGLIEGAADGAGIGDRFLGHIERCRVLLHLVDATGDDPVGAYRTVRNELDIYGAGLIDKTEVIGLNKIDALDPADVKKLMTKLKRASKAEIMPLSGAAGTGIDAVLDRLSDAIPASIAVPQNASDDQSWSPL
;
A
#
# COMPACT_ATOMS: atom_id res chain seq x y z
N ARG A 1 -49.19 63.31 27.38
CA ARG A 1 -47.84 63.94 27.15
C ARG A 1 -46.82 62.78 26.91
N ARG A 2 -46.54 62.60 25.68
CA ARG A 2 -45.22 62.74 25.02
C ARG A 2 -44.09 61.95 25.77
N ALA A 3 -43.43 61.09 25.22
CA ALA A 3 -42.70 60.77 24.03
C ALA A 3 -41.56 59.87 24.57
N GLY A 4 -41.02 58.95 23.97
CA GLY A 4 -40.23 58.87 22.81
C GLY A 4 -39.78 57.44 22.53
N LEU A 5 -39.62 57.22 21.28
CA LEU A 5 -39.09 56.04 20.63
C LEU A 5 -37.63 55.68 21.08
N ALA A 6 -37.33 54.40 21.17
CA ALA A 6 -36.08 53.87 20.61
C ALA A 6 -36.25 52.35 20.34
N THR A 7 -36.14 52.02 19.09
CA THR A 7 -36.01 50.69 18.52
C THR A 7 -34.62 50.13 18.86
N ASP A 8 -34.54 48.89 19.34
CA ASP A 8 -33.34 48.11 19.05
C ASP A 8 -33.69 46.63 18.87
N GLY A 9 -33.18 46.08 17.79
CA GLY A 9 -33.48 44.78 17.26
C GLY A 9 -32.74 43.66 17.96
N SER A 10 -33.49 42.71 18.48
CA SER A 10 -32.94 41.47 19.00
C SER A 10 -32.56 40.52 17.86
N LYS A 11 -31.29 40.35 17.65
CA LYS A 11 -30.73 39.28 16.83
C LYS A 11 -30.79 37.96 17.61
N GLY A 12 -31.54 37.01 17.06
CA GLY A 12 -31.61 35.66 17.55
C GLY A 12 -30.25 34.94 17.46
N HIS A 13 -29.77 34.45 18.60
CA HIS A 13 -28.65 33.55 18.69
C HIS A 13 -29.08 32.13 18.25
N ARG A 14 -28.64 31.71 17.08
CA ARG A 14 -28.57 30.30 16.73
C ARG A 14 -27.26 29.75 17.32
N LEU A 15 -27.38 28.83 18.22
CA LEU A 15 -26.27 27.97 18.69
C LEU A 15 -25.86 27.05 17.54
N ALA A 16 -24.73 27.36 16.91
CA ALA A 16 -24.02 26.44 16.03
C ALA A 16 -23.09 25.59 16.86
N ALA A 17 -23.28 24.27 16.82
CA ALA A 17 -22.38 23.32 17.43
C ALA A 17 -21.09 23.28 16.59
N ASP A 18 -20.04 23.80 17.15
CA ASP A 18 -18.69 23.81 16.58
C ASP A 18 -18.05 22.43 16.80
N HIS A 19 -18.06 21.59 15.76
CA HIS A 19 -17.17 20.43 15.68
C HIS A 19 -15.88 20.88 14.99
N GLY A 20 -14.96 21.38 15.78
CA GLY A 20 -13.62 21.77 15.35
C GLY A 20 -12.83 20.59 14.83
N ILE A 21 -12.78 20.43 13.51
CA ILE A 21 -11.71 19.69 12.84
C ILE A 21 -10.60 20.70 12.62
N ALA A 22 -9.51 20.55 13.39
CA ALA A 22 -8.32 21.35 13.23
C ALA A 22 -7.71 21.10 11.84
N GLY A 23 -8.03 21.99 10.90
CA GLY A 23 -7.34 22.10 9.64
C GLY A 23 -5.90 22.57 9.88
N ALA A 24 -4.92 21.79 9.42
CA ALA A 24 -3.55 22.24 9.36
C ALA A 24 -3.45 23.35 8.32
N GLU A 25 -3.49 24.61 8.77
CA GLU A 25 -3.20 25.77 7.94
C GLU A 25 -1.77 25.71 7.42
N LEU A 26 -1.60 25.69 6.11
CA LEU A 26 -0.34 25.89 5.41
C LEU A 26 0.07 27.36 5.58
N ARG A 27 0.93 27.65 6.56
CA ARG A 27 1.60 28.97 6.66
C ARG A 27 2.76 29.02 5.69
N TRP A 28 2.64 29.84 4.67
CA TRP A 28 3.72 30.22 3.78
C TRP A 28 4.57 31.32 4.46
N HIS A 29 5.79 30.99 4.84
CA HIS A 29 6.81 32.00 5.17
C HIS A 29 7.68 32.24 3.94
N ARG A 30 7.71 33.50 3.53
CA ARG A 30 8.52 33.94 2.41
C ARG A 30 9.86 34.44 2.98
N ASP A 31 10.88 33.61 2.91
CA ASP A 31 12.24 34.03 3.17
C ASP A 31 12.92 34.44 1.87
N LYS A 32 13.86 35.46 1.99
CA LYS A 32 14.49 36.14 0.87
C LYS A 32 15.51 35.30 0.07
N ALA A 33 15.51 34.00 0.19
CA ALA A 33 16.39 33.09 -0.53
C ALA A 33 15.64 31.84 -0.97
N GLY A 34 14.95 31.91 -2.11
CA GLY A 34 14.53 30.74 -2.88
C GLY A 34 13.50 29.84 -2.21
N LEU A 35 12.50 29.44 -2.98
CA LEU A 35 11.48 28.45 -2.61
C LEU A 35 12.11 27.13 -2.14
N THR A 36 12.20 26.93 -0.84
CA THR A 36 12.55 25.63 -0.26
C THR A 36 11.31 24.75 -0.30
N ARG A 37 11.33 23.69 -1.12
CA ARG A 37 10.34 22.62 -1.09
C ARG A 37 10.38 21.97 0.29
N TYR A 38 9.42 22.26 1.14
CA TYR A 38 9.21 21.49 2.36
C TYR A 38 8.80 20.07 1.96
N GLY A 39 9.58 19.10 2.38
CA GLY A 39 9.33 17.69 2.17
C GLY A 39 7.90 17.32 2.57
N ARG A 40 7.20 16.68 1.67
CA ARG A 40 5.89 16.09 1.91
C ARG A 40 6.04 15.11 3.07
N ALA A 41 5.48 15.44 4.23
CA ALA A 41 5.41 14.50 5.34
C ALA A 41 4.67 13.25 4.84
N MET A 42 5.40 12.16 4.67
CA MET A 42 4.83 10.89 4.23
C MET A 42 3.88 10.38 5.33
N HIS A 43 2.59 10.51 5.12
CA HIS A 43 1.57 9.92 5.99
C HIS A 43 1.45 8.44 5.62
N PHE A 44 1.92 7.56 6.48
CA PHE A 44 1.74 6.12 6.33
C PHE A 44 0.28 5.76 6.64
N LEU A 45 -0.37 5.07 5.70
CA LEU A 45 -1.73 4.54 5.85
C LEU A 45 -1.71 3.05 5.56
N ASP A 46 -2.13 2.25 6.53
CA ASP A 46 -2.16 0.78 6.50
C ASP A 46 -3.54 0.19 6.17
N GLN A 47 -4.59 0.98 6.26
CA GLN A 47 -5.95 0.57 5.91
C GLN A 47 -6.68 1.66 5.15
N ALA A 48 -7.38 1.26 4.09
CA ALA A 48 -8.23 2.16 3.31
C ALA A 48 -9.53 1.46 2.90
N LYS A 49 -10.67 2.15 2.99
CA LYS A 49 -11.94 1.69 2.42
C LYS A 49 -12.08 2.27 1.03
N ILE A 50 -12.35 1.43 0.05
CA ILE A 50 -12.56 1.84 -1.33
C ILE A 50 -13.84 1.24 -1.89
N TYR A 51 -14.47 1.99 -2.80
CA TYR A 51 -15.57 1.54 -3.63
C TYR A 51 -15.03 1.14 -5.00
N ILE A 52 -15.39 -0.02 -5.46
CA ILE A 52 -15.00 -0.55 -6.76
C ILE A 52 -16.24 -0.96 -7.53
N SER A 53 -16.27 -0.65 -8.82
CA SER A 53 -17.36 -0.99 -9.72
C SER A 53 -16.79 -1.38 -11.09
N SER A 54 -17.13 -2.56 -11.56
CA SER A 54 -16.82 -2.99 -12.92
C SER A 54 -17.72 -2.32 -13.95
N GLY A 55 -17.32 -2.33 -15.20
CA GLY A 55 -18.08 -1.72 -16.28
C GLY A 55 -19.34 -2.53 -16.62
N ALA A 56 -20.45 -1.84 -16.85
CA ALA A 56 -21.63 -2.49 -17.43
C ALA A 56 -21.41 -2.82 -18.91
N GLY A 57 -22.02 -3.87 -19.42
CA GLY A 57 -22.03 -4.19 -20.84
C GLY A 57 -22.76 -3.14 -21.66
N GLY A 58 -22.34 -2.94 -22.89
CA GLY A 58 -23.01 -2.09 -23.86
C GLY A 58 -24.31 -2.71 -24.39
N PRO A 59 -25.31 -1.94 -24.81
CA PRO A 59 -26.52 -2.46 -25.41
C PRO A 59 -26.23 -3.03 -26.82
N GLY A 60 -26.97 -4.05 -27.20
CA GLY A 60 -27.02 -4.51 -28.59
C GLY A 60 -27.73 -3.51 -29.50
N ALA A 61 -27.47 -3.56 -30.78
CA ALA A 61 -28.10 -2.68 -31.77
C ALA A 61 -29.34 -3.34 -32.40
N VAL A 62 -30.30 -2.49 -32.79
CA VAL A 62 -31.35 -2.85 -33.73
C VAL A 62 -31.04 -2.15 -35.06
N ALA A 63 -30.60 -2.90 -36.03
CA ALA A 63 -30.33 -2.42 -37.37
C ALA A 63 -30.81 -3.41 -38.41
N PHE A 64 -31.09 -2.92 -39.61
CA PHE A 64 -31.49 -3.70 -40.75
C PHE A 64 -30.62 -3.29 -41.95
N ARG A 65 -30.15 -4.28 -42.69
CA ARG A 65 -29.31 -4.06 -43.89
C ARG A 65 -30.08 -3.20 -44.89
N ARG A 66 -29.46 -2.12 -45.35
CA ARG A 66 -29.98 -1.24 -46.40
C ARG A 66 -28.95 -1.12 -47.48
N GLU A 67 -29.23 -1.75 -48.63
CA GLU A 67 -28.35 -1.68 -49.79
C GLU A 67 -29.18 -1.35 -51.03
N LYS A 68 -28.55 -0.82 -52.05
CA LYS A 68 -29.15 -0.56 -53.34
C LYS A 68 -29.62 -1.89 -53.94
N PHE A 69 -30.87 -1.93 -54.39
CA PHE A 69 -31.56 -3.16 -54.90
C PHE A 69 -31.90 -4.26 -53.88
N VAL A 70 -31.80 -4.01 -52.60
CA VAL A 70 -32.26 -4.93 -51.55
C VAL A 70 -33.40 -4.27 -50.79
N GLU A 71 -34.61 -4.60 -51.17
CA GLU A 71 -35.84 -3.97 -50.63
C GLU A 71 -36.10 -4.39 -49.16
N TYR A 72 -35.84 -5.64 -48.85
CA TYR A 72 -36.02 -6.19 -47.50
C TYR A 72 -34.70 -6.79 -46.97
N GLY A 73 -33.81 -5.93 -46.48
CA GLY A 73 -32.58 -6.37 -45.80
C GLY A 73 -32.91 -7.05 -44.46
N GLY A 74 -32.17 -8.14 -44.14
CA GLY A 74 -32.31 -8.83 -42.85
C GLY A 74 -31.77 -8.02 -41.69
N PRO A 75 -32.03 -8.47 -40.44
CA PRO A 75 -31.44 -7.83 -39.24
C PRO A 75 -29.92 -7.95 -39.30
N ASP A 76 -29.25 -6.84 -39.01
CA ASP A 76 -27.79 -6.71 -39.05
C ASP A 76 -27.23 -5.91 -37.83
N GLY A 77 -28.02 -5.77 -36.77
CA GLY A 77 -27.56 -5.14 -35.55
C GLY A 77 -26.58 -6.02 -34.80
N GLY A 78 -25.38 -5.48 -34.51
CA GLY A 78 -24.31 -6.16 -33.75
C GLY A 78 -24.54 -6.15 -32.24
N ASN A 79 -23.78 -6.95 -31.54
CA ASN A 79 -23.81 -7.06 -30.08
C ASN A 79 -23.15 -5.83 -29.42
N GLY A 80 -23.50 -5.54 -28.18
CA GLY A 80 -22.76 -4.60 -27.34
C GLY A 80 -21.40 -5.18 -26.92
N GLY A 81 -20.47 -4.31 -26.55
CA GLY A 81 -19.19 -4.69 -25.97
C GLY A 81 -19.32 -5.09 -24.49
N LYS A 82 -18.42 -5.92 -23.99
CA LYS A 82 -18.27 -6.24 -22.58
C LYS A 82 -17.80 -4.99 -21.82
N GLY A 83 -18.20 -4.79 -20.55
CA GLY A 83 -17.65 -3.81 -19.64
C GLY A 83 -16.25 -4.20 -19.16
N GLY A 84 -15.43 -3.23 -18.73
CA GLY A 84 -14.10 -3.48 -18.18
C GLY A 84 -14.16 -4.20 -16.84
N ASP A 85 -13.19 -5.06 -16.59
CA ASP A 85 -13.02 -5.77 -15.33
C ASP A 85 -12.28 -4.88 -14.29
N ILE A 86 -12.42 -5.19 -12.99
CA ILE A 86 -11.56 -4.63 -11.93
C ILE A 86 -10.50 -5.66 -11.59
N ILE A 87 -9.26 -5.28 -11.72
CA ILE A 87 -8.10 -6.13 -11.49
C ILE A 87 -7.24 -5.50 -10.40
N PHE A 88 -6.87 -6.27 -9.39
CA PHE A 88 -5.84 -5.88 -8.45
C PHE A 88 -4.50 -6.46 -8.87
N GLU A 89 -3.43 -5.65 -8.75
CA GLU A 89 -2.07 -6.03 -9.09
C GLU A 89 -1.12 -5.64 -7.96
N ALA A 90 -0.39 -6.61 -7.41
CA ALA A 90 0.65 -6.37 -6.42
C ALA A 90 1.92 -5.84 -7.09
N VAL A 91 2.31 -4.61 -6.78
CA VAL A 91 3.51 -3.99 -7.35
C VAL A 91 4.57 -3.75 -6.26
N PRO A 92 5.85 -3.89 -6.61
CA PRO A 92 6.92 -3.48 -5.71
C PRO A 92 6.98 -1.95 -5.64
N GLY A 93 7.55 -1.44 -4.55
CA GLY A 93 7.81 -0.01 -4.42
C GLY A 93 6.67 0.83 -3.87
N LEU A 94 5.50 0.26 -3.70
CA LEU A 94 4.45 0.85 -2.88
C LEU A 94 4.57 0.31 -1.46
N ASN A 95 4.75 1.22 -0.48
CA ASN A 95 4.90 0.87 0.93
C ASN A 95 3.74 1.40 1.80
N THR A 96 2.73 2.03 1.19
CA THR A 96 1.61 2.63 1.88
C THR A 96 0.36 2.62 1.02
N LEU A 97 -0.79 2.67 1.67
CA LEU A 97 -2.10 2.82 1.02
C LEU A 97 -2.58 4.29 0.98
N ILE A 98 -1.65 5.25 1.10
CA ILE A 98 -2.00 6.68 1.24
C ILE A 98 -2.80 7.21 0.05
N ASP A 99 -2.54 6.73 -1.16
CA ASP A 99 -3.23 7.17 -2.38
C ASP A 99 -4.73 6.84 -2.32
N PHE A 100 -5.09 5.74 -1.67
CA PHE A 100 -6.47 5.31 -1.48
C PHE A 100 -7.25 6.16 -0.47
N ARG A 101 -6.58 7.02 0.29
CA ARG A 101 -7.22 8.04 1.12
C ARG A 101 -7.83 9.17 0.29
N TYR A 102 -7.16 9.52 -0.80
CA TYR A 102 -7.58 10.61 -1.67
C TYR A 102 -8.50 10.12 -2.79
N THR A 103 -8.21 8.94 -3.34
CA THR A 103 -9.03 8.30 -4.37
C THR A 103 -9.68 7.06 -3.79
N GLN A 104 -10.98 7.16 -3.51
CA GLN A 104 -11.75 6.07 -2.88
C GLN A 104 -12.69 5.35 -3.86
N HIS A 105 -12.92 5.89 -5.05
CA HIS A 105 -13.87 5.35 -6.02
C HIS A 105 -13.16 4.95 -7.30
N PHE A 106 -13.25 3.67 -7.62
CA PHE A 106 -12.65 3.07 -8.80
C PHE A 106 -13.74 2.45 -9.67
N ARG A 107 -13.91 2.98 -10.89
CA ARG A 107 -14.95 2.52 -11.81
C ARG A 107 -14.33 2.18 -13.16
N ALA A 108 -14.49 0.94 -13.60
CA ALA A 108 -14.10 0.54 -14.94
C ALA A 108 -15.12 1.06 -15.97
N PRO A 109 -14.66 1.41 -17.18
CA PRO A 109 -15.53 1.90 -18.24
C PRO A 109 -16.53 0.84 -18.71
N ARG A 110 -17.70 1.31 -19.12
CA ARG A 110 -18.72 0.45 -19.73
C ARG A 110 -18.37 0.05 -21.16
N GLY A 111 -18.88 -1.06 -21.62
CA GLY A 111 -18.83 -1.47 -23.01
C GLY A 111 -19.63 -0.51 -23.90
N LYS A 112 -19.16 -0.34 -25.13
CA LYS A 112 -19.85 0.46 -26.14
C LYS A 112 -21.03 -0.31 -26.73
N GLY A 113 -22.06 0.43 -27.17
CA GLY A 113 -23.19 -0.19 -27.86
C GLY A 113 -22.80 -0.82 -29.19
N GLY A 114 -23.51 -1.85 -29.62
CA GLY A 114 -23.41 -2.42 -30.96
C GLY A 114 -23.84 -1.41 -32.04
N ALA A 115 -23.52 -1.72 -33.27
CA ALA A 115 -23.88 -0.89 -34.42
C ALA A 115 -24.41 -1.75 -35.58
N GLY A 116 -24.92 -1.11 -36.61
CA GLY A 116 -25.35 -1.80 -37.84
C GLY A 116 -24.17 -2.51 -38.54
N SER A 117 -24.50 -3.30 -39.56
CA SER A 117 -23.55 -4.13 -40.30
C SER A 117 -22.85 -5.17 -39.40
N ASN A 118 -23.59 -5.72 -38.44
CA ASN A 118 -23.13 -6.71 -37.45
C ASN A 118 -21.89 -6.27 -36.64
N ARG A 119 -21.63 -4.96 -36.53
CA ARG A 119 -20.49 -4.47 -35.80
C ARG A 119 -20.74 -4.55 -34.30
N THR A 120 -19.93 -5.36 -33.62
CA THR A 120 -19.92 -5.46 -32.17
C THR A 120 -19.34 -4.18 -31.56
N GLY A 121 -19.93 -3.69 -30.49
CA GLY A 121 -19.42 -2.56 -29.71
C GLY A 121 -18.04 -2.88 -29.11
N GLY A 122 -17.17 -1.89 -29.03
CA GLY A 122 -15.88 -2.04 -28.32
C GLY A 122 -16.09 -2.38 -26.85
N GLY A 123 -15.23 -3.25 -26.28
CA GLY A 123 -15.20 -3.50 -24.85
C GLY A 123 -14.76 -2.24 -24.07
N GLY A 124 -15.10 -2.18 -22.80
CA GLY A 124 -14.49 -1.25 -21.85
C GLY A 124 -13.10 -1.76 -21.46
N ASP A 125 -12.16 -0.85 -21.24
CA ASP A 125 -10.83 -1.21 -20.76
C ASP A 125 -10.87 -1.68 -19.31
N ASP A 126 -10.03 -2.66 -18.99
CA ASP A 126 -9.90 -3.14 -17.62
C ASP A 126 -9.23 -2.08 -16.74
N LEU A 127 -9.73 -1.92 -15.51
CA LEU A 127 -9.15 -1.02 -14.53
C LEU A 127 -8.22 -1.81 -13.59
N VAL A 128 -6.92 -1.54 -13.69
CA VAL A 128 -5.91 -2.14 -12.83
C VAL A 128 -5.66 -1.26 -11.62
N ILE A 129 -6.00 -1.74 -10.43
CA ILE A 129 -5.74 -1.10 -9.14
C ILE A 129 -4.43 -1.69 -8.59
N ARG A 130 -3.40 -0.86 -8.52
CA ARG A 130 -2.08 -1.26 -8.03
C ARG A 130 -2.03 -1.15 -6.52
N VAL A 131 -1.64 -2.24 -5.86
CA VAL A 131 -1.53 -2.31 -4.40
C VAL A 131 -0.13 -2.76 -3.98
N PRO A 132 0.35 -2.39 -2.79
CA PRO A 132 1.60 -2.92 -2.24
C PRO A 132 1.57 -4.44 -2.11
N VAL A 133 2.73 -5.09 -2.23
CA VAL A 133 2.89 -6.50 -1.83
C VAL A 133 2.59 -6.62 -0.34
N GLY A 134 1.83 -7.65 0.06
CA GLY A 134 1.35 -7.82 1.44
C GLY A 134 0.01 -7.14 1.72
N THR A 135 -0.69 -6.66 0.69
CA THR A 135 -2.04 -6.12 0.83
C THR A 135 -3.07 -7.24 0.88
N GLN A 136 -3.95 -7.19 1.87
CA GLN A 136 -5.15 -8.00 1.95
C GLN A 136 -6.36 -7.18 1.53
N ILE A 137 -7.25 -7.80 0.75
CA ILE A 137 -8.58 -7.28 0.49
C ILE A 137 -9.54 -7.98 1.45
N LEU A 138 -10.29 -7.19 2.19
CA LEU A 138 -11.29 -7.67 3.14
C LEU A 138 -12.69 -7.27 2.66
N SER A 139 -13.68 -8.05 3.10
CA SER A 139 -15.09 -7.70 2.97
C SER A 139 -15.42 -6.36 3.65
N GLU A 140 -16.58 -5.81 3.35
CA GLU A 140 -17.04 -4.52 3.90
C GLU A 140 -17.12 -4.55 5.43
N ASP A 141 -17.51 -5.68 6.03
CA ASP A 141 -17.58 -5.93 7.47
C ASP A 141 -16.20 -6.21 8.11
N LYS A 142 -15.13 -6.41 7.30
CA LYS A 142 -13.77 -6.81 7.69
C LYS A 142 -13.65 -8.22 8.28
N GLU A 143 -14.67 -9.04 8.23
CA GLU A 143 -14.65 -10.37 8.81
C GLU A 143 -13.97 -11.39 7.89
N HIS A 144 -14.10 -11.20 6.57
CA HIS A 144 -13.57 -12.14 5.59
C HIS A 144 -12.40 -11.57 4.79
N VAL A 145 -11.33 -12.36 4.67
CA VAL A 145 -10.22 -12.08 3.75
C VAL A 145 -10.60 -12.63 2.38
N LEU A 146 -10.84 -11.74 1.41
CA LEU A 146 -11.26 -12.06 0.06
C LEU A 146 -10.07 -12.34 -0.87
N ALA A 147 -8.95 -11.65 -0.64
CA ALA A 147 -7.69 -11.90 -1.33
C ALA A 147 -6.51 -11.49 -0.47
N ASP A 148 -5.37 -12.15 -0.65
CA ASP A 148 -4.09 -11.83 -0.02
C ASP A 148 -3.01 -11.82 -1.12
N PHE A 149 -2.33 -10.68 -1.29
CA PHE A 149 -1.33 -10.45 -2.31
C PHE A 149 0.06 -10.59 -1.72
N THR A 150 0.61 -11.80 -1.74
CA THR A 150 1.89 -12.12 -1.11
C THR A 150 3.07 -12.03 -2.08
N LYS A 151 2.83 -12.12 -3.38
CA LYS A 151 3.89 -12.17 -4.40
C LYS A 151 3.85 -10.92 -5.28
N GLN A 152 5.03 -10.44 -5.65
CA GLN A 152 5.17 -9.37 -6.63
C GLN A 152 4.62 -9.79 -8.00
N GLY A 153 3.91 -8.88 -8.67
CA GLY A 153 3.31 -9.14 -9.98
C GLY A 153 2.06 -10.02 -9.93
N GLU A 154 1.60 -10.40 -8.74
CA GLU A 154 0.37 -11.15 -8.59
C GLU A 154 -0.83 -10.30 -9.04
N ARG A 155 -1.59 -10.83 -10.02
CA ARG A 155 -2.78 -10.18 -10.56
C ARG A 155 -3.99 -11.05 -10.32
N ARG A 156 -5.09 -10.43 -9.87
CA ARG A 156 -6.39 -11.11 -9.69
C ARG A 156 -7.51 -10.24 -10.22
N VAL A 157 -8.36 -10.83 -11.06
CA VAL A 157 -9.64 -10.24 -11.44
C VAL A 157 -10.56 -10.35 -10.22
N TYR A 158 -11.01 -9.21 -9.72
CA TYR A 158 -11.86 -9.15 -8.53
C TYR A 158 -13.34 -8.99 -8.88
N LEU A 159 -13.67 -8.05 -9.76
CA LEU A 159 -15.03 -7.88 -10.30
C LEU A 159 -15.00 -8.01 -11.82
N ARG A 160 -15.95 -8.74 -12.35
CA ARG A 160 -16.08 -8.92 -13.79
C ARG A 160 -17.04 -7.90 -14.38
N GLY A 161 -16.66 -7.34 -15.54
CA GLY A 161 -17.52 -6.47 -16.30
C GLY A 161 -18.73 -7.22 -16.85
N GLY A 162 -19.86 -6.54 -16.96
CA GLY A 162 -21.07 -7.09 -17.52
C GLY A 162 -20.91 -7.42 -19.00
N ASP A 163 -21.54 -8.50 -19.45
CA ASP A 163 -21.54 -8.90 -20.84
C ASP A 163 -22.37 -7.93 -21.70
N GLY A 164 -21.94 -7.75 -22.95
CA GLY A 164 -22.66 -6.93 -23.92
C GLY A 164 -24.02 -7.54 -24.30
N GLY A 165 -25.01 -6.68 -24.49
CA GLY A 165 -26.34 -7.06 -24.95
C GLY A 165 -26.30 -7.63 -26.37
N ARG A 166 -27.14 -8.58 -26.66
CA ARG A 166 -27.25 -9.18 -28.01
C ARG A 166 -27.93 -8.22 -28.98
N GLY A 167 -27.40 -8.07 -30.17
CA GLY A 167 -28.02 -7.35 -31.25
C GLY A 167 -29.19 -8.08 -31.89
N ASN A 168 -30.04 -7.38 -32.66
CA ASN A 168 -31.22 -8.01 -33.25
C ASN A 168 -30.89 -9.13 -34.26
N ALA A 169 -29.71 -9.09 -34.85
CA ALA A 169 -29.25 -10.17 -35.75
C ALA A 169 -29.22 -11.57 -35.06
N THR A 170 -28.90 -11.58 -33.77
CA THR A 170 -28.82 -12.79 -32.94
C THR A 170 -30.23 -13.43 -32.68
N TYR A 171 -31.29 -12.62 -32.72
CA TYR A 171 -32.65 -13.08 -32.46
C TYR A 171 -33.43 -13.53 -33.72
N LYS A 172 -32.73 -13.56 -34.87
CA LYS A 172 -33.33 -14.08 -36.12
C LYS A 172 -33.61 -15.56 -36.02
N THR A 173 -34.86 -15.93 -36.31
CA THR A 173 -35.33 -17.33 -36.39
C THR A 173 -36.07 -17.54 -37.67
N SER A 174 -36.46 -18.78 -37.98
CA SER A 174 -37.29 -19.13 -39.14
C SER A 174 -38.66 -18.44 -39.10
N THR A 175 -39.23 -18.27 -37.91
CA THR A 175 -40.53 -17.64 -37.69
C THR A 175 -40.43 -16.14 -37.51
N ASN A 176 -39.35 -15.61 -36.88
CA ASN A 176 -39.11 -14.19 -36.71
C ASN A 176 -37.90 -13.75 -37.54
N ARG A 177 -38.14 -13.39 -38.80
CA ARG A 177 -37.10 -13.02 -39.76
C ARG A 177 -36.60 -11.56 -39.61
N ALA A 178 -37.37 -10.71 -38.93
CA ALA A 178 -37.07 -9.27 -38.75
C ALA A 178 -37.22 -8.82 -37.28
N PRO A 179 -36.49 -9.41 -36.33
CA PRO A 179 -36.61 -9.09 -34.94
C PRO A 179 -36.21 -7.62 -34.67
N ARG A 180 -36.99 -6.92 -33.82
CA ARG A 180 -36.74 -5.55 -33.38
C ARG A 180 -36.30 -5.47 -31.91
N GLN A 181 -36.07 -6.62 -31.30
CA GLN A 181 -35.57 -6.69 -29.91
C GLN A 181 -34.05 -6.75 -29.87
N HIS A 182 -33.49 -6.23 -28.80
CA HIS A 182 -32.06 -6.28 -28.50
C HIS A 182 -31.87 -6.44 -26.99
N GLY A 183 -30.70 -6.89 -26.57
CA GLY A 183 -30.30 -6.93 -25.16
C GLY A 183 -29.75 -5.59 -24.71
N VAL A 184 -30.08 -5.17 -23.50
CA VAL A 184 -29.58 -3.90 -22.91
C VAL A 184 -28.14 -3.98 -22.39
N GLY A 185 -27.54 -5.18 -22.38
CA GLY A 185 -26.30 -5.47 -21.70
C GLY A 185 -26.49 -5.80 -20.22
N TRP A 186 -25.56 -6.52 -19.66
CA TRP A 186 -25.62 -6.91 -18.25
C TRP A 186 -24.99 -5.81 -17.39
N PRO A 187 -25.52 -5.60 -16.17
CA PRO A 187 -24.88 -4.67 -15.22
C PRO A 187 -23.49 -5.16 -14.86
N GLY A 188 -22.61 -4.24 -14.47
CA GLY A 188 -21.37 -4.55 -13.79
C GLY A 188 -21.63 -4.92 -12.32
N GLU A 189 -20.62 -5.49 -11.69
CA GLU A 189 -20.59 -5.77 -10.26
C GLU A 189 -20.03 -4.58 -9.51
N GLU A 190 -20.48 -4.38 -8.27
CA GLU A 190 -19.97 -3.30 -7.40
C GLU A 190 -19.81 -3.80 -5.97
N ALA A 191 -18.80 -3.27 -5.25
CA ALA A 191 -18.55 -3.64 -3.88
C ALA A 191 -17.79 -2.53 -3.13
N TRP A 192 -18.04 -2.46 -1.82
CA TRP A 192 -17.15 -1.80 -0.88
C TRP A 192 -16.17 -2.82 -0.31
N VAL A 193 -14.89 -2.49 -0.31
CA VAL A 193 -13.85 -3.37 0.23
C VAL A 193 -12.89 -2.57 1.09
N TRP A 194 -12.30 -3.26 2.06
CA TRP A 194 -11.18 -2.74 2.81
C TRP A 194 -9.87 -3.28 2.26
N LEU A 195 -8.94 -2.40 2.01
CA LEU A 195 -7.54 -2.74 1.80
C LEU A 195 -6.84 -2.68 3.15
N ARG A 196 -6.08 -3.70 3.50
CA ARG A 196 -5.24 -3.75 4.70
C ARG A 196 -3.84 -4.21 4.33
N LEU A 197 -2.86 -3.35 4.58
CA LEU A 197 -1.47 -3.66 4.33
C LEU A 197 -0.89 -4.43 5.53
N LYS A 198 -0.40 -5.63 5.29
CA LYS A 198 0.27 -6.46 6.32
C LYS A 198 1.72 -6.05 6.53
N LEU A 199 2.39 -5.50 5.52
CA LEU A 199 3.77 -5.04 5.65
C LEU A 199 3.84 -3.88 6.63
N LEU A 200 4.70 -4.02 7.63
CA LEU A 200 4.94 -3.00 8.64
C LEU A 200 6.11 -2.10 8.22
N ALA A 201 7.18 -2.70 7.71
CA ALA A 201 8.40 -2.02 7.32
C ALA A 201 9.19 -2.83 6.28
N ASP A 202 10.11 -2.18 5.58
CA ASP A 202 11.03 -2.84 4.66
C ASP A 202 12.12 -3.57 5.44
N ALA A 203 12.62 -2.95 6.53
CA ALA A 203 13.58 -3.56 7.43
C ALA A 203 13.08 -3.54 8.89
N GLY A 204 13.17 -4.68 9.57
CA GLY A 204 12.88 -4.81 10.99
C GLY A 204 14.16 -4.89 11.82
N LEU A 205 14.27 -4.11 12.91
CA LEU A 205 15.40 -4.18 13.82
C LEU A 205 15.22 -5.31 14.83
N LEU A 206 16.19 -6.19 14.90
CA LEU A 206 16.29 -7.26 15.87
C LEU A 206 17.45 -7.01 16.84
N GLY A 207 17.41 -7.64 17.99
CA GLY A 207 18.50 -7.62 18.98
C GLY A 207 17.96 -7.57 20.39
N LEU A 208 18.75 -8.00 21.33
CA LEU A 208 18.44 -8.00 22.76
C LEU A 208 18.19 -6.55 23.27
N PRO A 209 17.59 -6.39 24.45
CA PRO A 209 17.48 -5.09 25.11
C PRO A 209 18.85 -4.39 25.14
N ASN A 210 18.86 -3.09 24.99
CA ASN A 210 20.08 -2.24 24.96
C ASN A 210 21.08 -2.52 23.82
N ALA A 211 20.77 -3.33 22.82
CA ALA A 211 21.62 -3.51 21.63
C ALA A 211 21.75 -2.25 20.77
N GLY A 212 21.03 -1.18 21.10
CA GLY A 212 21.11 0.13 20.44
C GLY A 212 20.14 0.31 19.28
N LYS A 213 19.05 -0.47 19.22
CA LYS A 213 18.03 -0.38 18.14
C LYS A 213 17.44 1.02 18.00
N SER A 214 16.92 1.58 19.09
CA SER A 214 16.30 2.93 19.06
C SER A 214 17.34 4.04 18.78
N THR A 215 18.59 3.86 19.22
CA THR A 215 19.69 4.77 18.89
C THR A 215 19.98 4.75 17.39
N PHE A 216 20.02 3.55 16.79
CA PHE A 216 20.23 3.38 15.36
C PHE A 216 19.10 4.03 14.55
N ILE A 217 17.82 3.78 14.86
CA ILE A 217 16.70 4.44 14.18
C ILE A 217 16.83 5.96 14.24
N ASN A 218 17.10 6.51 15.42
CA ASN A 218 17.24 7.96 15.57
C ASN A 218 18.43 8.54 14.80
N ALA A 219 19.49 7.76 14.59
CA ALA A 219 20.66 8.16 13.82
C ALA A 219 20.40 8.15 12.31
N VAL A 220 19.54 7.23 11.79
CA VAL A 220 19.35 7.07 10.35
C VAL A 220 18.10 7.76 9.81
N THR A 221 17.22 8.24 10.68
CA THR A 221 15.98 8.90 10.24
C THR A 221 16.13 10.41 10.16
N ASN A 222 15.74 11.00 9.02
CA ASN A 222 15.77 12.45 8.78
C ASN A 222 14.73 13.25 9.58
N ALA A 223 13.77 12.56 10.20
CA ALA A 223 12.78 13.15 11.09
C ALA A 223 12.65 12.24 12.31
N ARG A 224 12.31 12.81 13.49
CA ARG A 224 12.08 12.03 14.71
C ARG A 224 11.17 10.83 14.36
N ALA A 225 11.66 9.63 14.68
CA ALA A 225 10.91 8.39 14.47
C ALA A 225 9.48 8.55 15.01
N LYS A 226 8.48 8.31 14.14
CA LYS A 226 7.08 8.43 14.55
C LYS A 226 6.65 7.14 15.21
N VAL A 227 6.15 7.24 16.42
CA VAL A 227 5.48 6.12 17.09
C VAL A 227 4.11 5.94 16.45
N GLY A 228 3.92 4.85 15.72
CA GLY A 228 2.64 4.51 15.10
C GLY A 228 1.69 3.82 16.10
N ALA A 229 0.45 4.33 16.23
CA ALA A 229 -0.61 3.62 16.93
C ALA A 229 -1.33 2.71 15.92
N TYR A 230 -0.96 1.44 15.87
CA TYR A 230 -1.62 0.48 14.98
C TYR A 230 -2.72 -0.26 15.72
N PRO A 231 -3.93 -0.42 15.15
CA PRO A 231 -5.08 -1.03 15.81
C PRO A 231 -4.85 -2.48 16.27
N PHE A 232 -3.85 -3.15 15.68
CA PHE A 232 -3.50 -4.55 15.98
C PHE A 232 -2.24 -4.71 16.83
N THR A 233 -1.63 -3.60 17.29
CA THR A 233 -0.39 -3.63 18.07
C THR A 233 -0.66 -3.20 19.52
N THR A 234 -0.39 -4.09 20.47
CA THR A 234 -0.42 -3.78 21.91
C THR A 234 0.83 -2.98 22.32
N VAL A 235 1.95 -3.23 21.62
CA VAL A 235 3.21 -2.50 21.76
C VAL A 235 3.38 -1.69 20.48
N ARG A 236 3.60 -0.38 20.60
CA ARG A 236 3.70 0.55 19.49
C ARG A 236 5.11 0.49 18.88
N PRO A 237 5.29 -0.05 17.67
CA PRO A 237 6.60 -0.01 17.02
C PRO A 237 6.95 1.43 16.64
N GLN A 238 8.22 1.77 16.75
CA GLN A 238 8.74 3.02 16.23
C GLN A 238 9.11 2.80 14.76
N LEU A 239 8.50 3.57 13.86
CA LEU A 239 8.83 3.54 12.45
C LEU A 239 9.67 4.76 12.09
N GLY A 240 10.73 4.52 11.34
CA GLY A 240 11.57 5.56 10.78
C GLY A 240 11.64 5.45 9.26
N VAL A 241 11.46 6.54 8.55
CA VAL A 241 11.74 6.61 7.12
C VAL A 241 13.21 6.98 6.95
N VAL A 242 13.93 6.13 6.26
CA VAL A 242 15.34 6.30 5.93
C VAL A 242 15.44 6.69 4.47
N THR A 243 16.11 7.80 4.19
CA THR A 243 16.49 8.22 2.84
C THR A 243 17.98 7.96 2.71
N HIS A 244 18.37 7.05 1.84
CA HIS A 244 19.76 6.71 1.60
C HIS A 244 20.04 6.67 0.10
N HIS A 245 20.94 7.51 -0.38
CA HIS A 245 21.10 7.84 -1.79
C HIS A 245 19.74 8.27 -2.40
N ASP A 246 19.32 7.67 -3.51
CA ASP A 246 18.05 7.96 -4.18
C ASP A 246 16.91 7.01 -3.77
N ARG A 247 17.07 6.28 -2.66
CA ARG A 247 16.09 5.29 -2.18
C ARG A 247 15.54 5.67 -0.81
N GLU A 248 14.23 5.48 -0.68
CA GLU A 248 13.54 5.59 0.60
C GLU A 248 13.00 4.22 1.01
N PHE A 249 13.21 3.87 2.28
CA PHE A 249 12.66 2.66 2.87
C PHE A 249 12.31 2.86 4.34
N VAL A 250 11.41 2.03 4.85
CA VAL A 250 10.92 2.12 6.22
C VAL A 250 11.64 1.11 7.10
N VAL A 251 12.17 1.59 8.22
CA VAL A 251 12.77 0.76 9.27
C VAL A 251 11.87 0.77 10.49
N ALA A 252 11.60 -0.40 11.07
CA ALA A 252 10.82 -0.56 12.28
C ALA A 252 11.72 -0.95 13.47
N ASP A 253 11.66 -0.17 14.56
CA ASP A 253 12.12 -0.67 15.86
C ASP A 253 11.00 -1.54 16.44
N ILE A 254 11.32 -2.78 16.60
CA ILE A 254 10.39 -3.76 17.11
C ILE A 254 10.80 -4.05 18.56
N PRO A 255 10.17 -3.39 19.55
CA PRO A 255 10.51 -3.59 20.97
C PRO A 255 10.05 -4.97 21.45
N GLY A 256 10.81 -5.69 22.23
CA GLY A 256 10.32 -6.81 23.01
C GLY A 256 10.92 -8.20 22.80
N LEU A 257 12.09 -8.35 22.12
CA LEU A 257 12.88 -9.57 22.31
C LEU A 257 13.42 -9.55 23.75
N ILE A 258 12.77 -10.30 24.64
CA ILE A 258 13.18 -10.50 26.02
C ILE A 258 13.46 -12.00 26.15
N GLU A 259 14.56 -12.36 26.79
CA GLU A 259 14.84 -13.76 27.17
C GLU A 259 13.59 -14.39 27.82
N GLY A 260 13.12 -15.52 27.28
CA GLY A 260 11.93 -16.23 27.79
C GLY A 260 10.59 -15.82 27.17
N ALA A 261 10.55 -15.01 26.11
CA ALA A 261 9.30 -14.66 25.43
C ALA A 261 8.62 -15.90 24.80
N ALA A 262 9.37 -16.92 24.46
CA ALA A 262 8.88 -18.20 23.93
C ALA A 262 8.23 -19.12 24.96
N ASP A 263 8.45 -18.87 26.25
CA ASP A 263 7.93 -19.74 27.34
C ASP A 263 6.50 -19.41 27.80
N GLY A 264 5.71 -18.72 26.98
CA GLY A 264 4.26 -18.63 27.19
C GLY A 264 3.75 -17.42 27.98
N ALA A 265 4.58 -16.40 28.22
CA ALA A 265 4.13 -15.18 28.88
C ALA A 265 3.28 -14.23 28.00
N GLY A 266 2.82 -14.68 26.83
CA GLY A 266 1.79 -14.00 26.02
C GLY A 266 2.23 -12.72 25.27
N ILE A 267 3.47 -12.25 25.46
CA ILE A 267 3.99 -11.04 24.80
C ILE A 267 4.76 -11.41 23.51
N GLY A 268 5.40 -12.60 23.50
CA GLY A 268 6.25 -13.05 22.38
C GLY A 268 5.52 -13.23 21.05
N ASP A 269 4.37 -13.89 21.04
CA ASP A 269 3.62 -14.19 19.81
C ASP A 269 3.14 -12.94 19.06
N ARG A 270 2.74 -11.91 19.81
CA ARG A 270 2.28 -10.65 19.22
C ARG A 270 3.41 -9.82 18.64
N PHE A 271 4.58 -9.96 19.21
CA PHE A 271 5.79 -9.27 18.82
C PHE A 271 6.41 -9.85 17.53
N LEU A 272 6.54 -11.16 17.47
CA LEU A 272 7.09 -11.87 16.32
C LEU A 272 6.22 -11.72 15.07
N GLY A 273 4.91 -11.49 15.24
CA GLY A 273 4.01 -11.10 14.16
C GLY A 273 4.35 -9.75 13.49
N HIS A 274 5.12 -8.86 14.15
CA HIS A 274 5.63 -7.65 13.50
C HIS A 274 6.86 -7.94 12.65
N ILE A 275 7.72 -8.85 13.10
CA ILE A 275 8.90 -9.30 12.35
C ILE A 275 8.46 -10.02 11.08
N GLU A 276 7.41 -10.84 11.15
CA GLU A 276 6.80 -11.47 9.98
C GLU A 276 6.47 -10.47 8.87
N ARG A 277 6.12 -9.26 9.25
CA ARG A 277 5.70 -8.16 8.36
C ARG A 277 6.85 -7.29 7.85
N CYS A 278 8.09 -7.61 8.16
CA CYS A 278 9.28 -6.98 7.60
C CYS A 278 9.84 -7.82 6.47
N ARG A 279 10.42 -7.18 5.45
CA ARG A 279 11.04 -7.87 4.31
C ARG A 279 12.43 -8.39 4.63
N VAL A 280 13.23 -7.56 5.29
CA VAL A 280 14.62 -7.80 5.68
C VAL A 280 14.76 -7.57 7.16
N LEU A 281 15.69 -8.25 7.80
CA LEU A 281 15.98 -8.10 9.22
C LEU A 281 17.37 -7.51 9.40
N LEU A 282 17.49 -6.47 10.23
CA LEU A 282 18.76 -5.96 10.73
C LEU A 282 18.94 -6.41 12.16
N HIS A 283 19.80 -7.37 12.38
CA HIS A 283 20.12 -7.89 13.70
C HIS A 283 21.28 -7.13 14.31
N LEU A 284 21.00 -6.30 15.31
CA LEU A 284 22.01 -5.56 16.06
C LEU A 284 22.49 -6.37 17.27
N VAL A 285 23.78 -6.63 17.30
CA VAL A 285 24.46 -7.33 18.39
C VAL A 285 25.33 -6.32 19.14
N ASP A 286 25.17 -6.27 20.46
CA ASP A 286 25.98 -5.40 21.32
C ASP A 286 27.40 -5.96 21.45
N ALA A 287 28.40 -5.18 20.99
CA ALA A 287 29.81 -5.57 21.08
C ALA A 287 30.36 -5.50 22.53
N THR A 288 29.72 -4.73 23.40
CA THR A 288 30.17 -4.52 24.79
C THR A 288 29.58 -5.52 25.79
N GLY A 289 28.68 -6.40 25.32
CA GLY A 289 28.08 -7.44 26.17
C GLY A 289 29.09 -8.53 26.54
N ASP A 290 28.79 -9.31 27.58
CA ASP A 290 29.66 -10.38 28.06
C ASP A 290 29.82 -11.52 27.04
N ASP A 291 28.75 -11.86 26.32
CA ASP A 291 28.76 -12.89 25.26
C ASP A 291 27.93 -12.43 24.01
N PRO A 292 28.52 -11.66 23.12
CA PRO A 292 27.86 -11.24 21.88
C PRO A 292 27.42 -12.40 20.98
N VAL A 293 28.15 -13.51 21.00
CA VAL A 293 27.81 -14.70 20.20
C VAL A 293 26.62 -15.43 20.79
N GLY A 294 26.55 -15.55 22.11
CA GLY A 294 25.39 -16.08 22.82
C GLY A 294 24.17 -15.23 22.58
N ALA A 295 24.28 -13.91 22.70
CA ALA A 295 23.21 -12.97 22.41
C ALA A 295 22.62 -13.15 20.98
N TYR A 296 23.47 -13.28 19.98
CA TYR A 296 23.06 -13.59 18.62
C TYR A 296 22.29 -14.92 18.53
N ARG A 297 22.82 -15.98 19.14
CA ARG A 297 22.17 -17.30 19.13
C ARG A 297 20.83 -17.31 19.82
N THR A 298 20.68 -16.61 20.94
CA THR A 298 19.41 -16.49 21.68
C THR A 298 18.33 -15.92 20.78
N VAL A 299 18.59 -14.80 20.09
CA VAL A 299 17.63 -14.19 19.18
C VAL A 299 17.29 -15.13 18.01
N ARG A 300 18.28 -15.83 17.44
CA ARG A 300 18.03 -16.80 16.35
C ARG A 300 17.18 -17.99 16.80
N ASN A 301 17.40 -18.48 17.99
CA ASN A 301 16.60 -19.56 18.57
C ASN A 301 15.15 -19.13 18.80
N GLU A 302 14.92 -17.91 19.27
CA GLU A 302 13.55 -17.36 19.42
C GLU A 302 12.83 -17.28 18.08
N LEU A 303 13.51 -16.83 17.00
CA LEU A 303 12.95 -16.81 15.65
C LEU A 303 12.61 -18.21 15.14
N ASP A 304 13.44 -19.20 15.44
CA ASP A 304 13.25 -20.60 15.05
C ASP A 304 12.05 -21.24 15.77
N ILE A 305 11.95 -21.03 17.07
CA ILE A 305 10.85 -21.54 17.91
C ILE A 305 9.49 -20.97 17.43
N TYR A 306 9.45 -19.71 17.09
CA TYR A 306 8.23 -19.09 16.55
C TYR A 306 7.84 -19.67 15.19
N GLY A 307 8.80 -20.03 14.36
CA GLY A 307 8.58 -20.57 13.02
C GLY A 307 8.13 -19.49 12.03
N ALA A 308 6.99 -19.66 11.36
CA ALA A 308 6.43 -18.75 10.33
C ALA A 308 7.43 -18.30 9.24
N GLY A 309 8.52 -19.07 9.01
CA GLY A 309 9.56 -18.76 8.02
C GLY A 309 10.44 -17.56 8.39
N LEU A 310 10.45 -17.14 9.66
CA LEU A 310 11.25 -15.99 10.11
C LEU A 310 12.75 -16.25 10.01
N ILE A 311 13.16 -17.49 10.22
CA ILE A 311 14.56 -17.89 10.15
C ILE A 311 15.13 -17.83 8.73
N ASP A 312 14.27 -17.92 7.72
CA ASP A 312 14.64 -17.90 6.30
C ASP A 312 14.68 -16.48 5.71
N LYS A 313 14.30 -15.48 6.48
CA LYS A 313 14.35 -14.09 6.03
C LYS A 313 15.78 -13.63 5.84
N THR A 314 15.98 -12.78 4.83
CA THR A 314 17.27 -12.11 4.62
C THR A 314 17.66 -11.31 5.86
N GLU A 315 18.79 -11.66 6.45
CA GLU A 315 19.32 -11.05 7.66
C GLU A 315 20.64 -10.31 7.38
N VAL A 316 20.71 -9.06 7.82
CA VAL A 316 21.95 -8.26 7.88
C VAL A 316 22.36 -8.19 9.35
N ILE A 317 23.63 -8.49 9.66
CA ILE A 317 24.11 -8.54 11.04
C ILE A 317 25.04 -7.37 11.30
N GLY A 318 24.65 -6.53 12.26
CA GLY A 318 25.42 -5.37 12.70
C GLY A 318 26.03 -5.58 14.10
N LEU A 319 27.35 -5.50 14.22
CA LEU A 319 28.05 -5.45 15.51
C LEU A 319 28.08 -4.00 15.97
N ASN A 320 27.20 -3.64 16.91
CA ASN A 320 27.01 -2.26 17.37
C ASN A 320 27.87 -1.92 18.59
N LYS A 321 28.04 -0.62 18.86
CA LYS A 321 28.84 -0.04 19.95
C LYS A 321 30.34 -0.33 19.85
N ILE A 322 30.85 -0.40 18.62
CA ILE A 322 32.31 -0.63 18.40
C ILE A 322 33.18 0.52 18.91
N ASP A 323 32.59 1.70 19.10
CA ASP A 323 33.25 2.88 19.65
C ASP A 323 33.74 2.70 21.10
N ALA A 324 33.18 1.75 21.82
CA ALA A 324 33.55 1.43 23.20
C ALA A 324 34.67 0.36 23.31
N LEU A 325 35.16 -0.17 22.18
CA LEU A 325 36.13 -1.28 22.16
C LEU A 325 37.35 -0.97 21.31
N ASP A 326 38.47 -1.64 21.65
CA ASP A 326 39.67 -1.56 20.83
C ASP A 326 39.46 -2.23 19.45
N PRO A 327 40.03 -1.68 18.36
CA PRO A 327 39.90 -2.26 17.02
C PRO A 327 40.34 -3.72 16.89
N ALA A 328 41.28 -4.17 17.74
CA ALA A 328 41.73 -5.55 17.78
C ALA A 328 40.65 -6.50 18.31
N ASP A 329 39.91 -6.07 19.33
CA ASP A 329 38.85 -6.87 19.93
C ASP A 329 37.59 -6.88 19.06
N VAL A 330 37.28 -5.79 18.41
CA VAL A 330 36.23 -5.72 17.37
C VAL A 330 36.48 -6.76 16.27
N LYS A 331 37.71 -6.86 15.74
CA LYS A 331 38.10 -7.87 14.73
C LYS A 331 37.96 -9.33 15.23
N LYS A 332 38.32 -9.58 16.51
CA LYS A 332 38.15 -10.90 17.12
C LYS A 332 36.67 -11.28 17.24
N LEU A 333 35.80 -10.33 17.70
CA LEU A 333 34.39 -10.53 17.83
C LEU A 333 33.70 -10.73 16.47
N MET A 334 34.04 -9.95 15.46
CA MET A 334 33.55 -10.13 14.09
C MET A 334 33.90 -11.55 13.56
N THR A 335 35.12 -12.02 13.83
CA THR A 335 35.53 -13.38 13.41
C THR A 335 34.72 -14.46 14.10
N LYS A 336 34.48 -14.32 15.42
CA LYS A 336 33.64 -15.27 16.19
C LYS A 336 32.17 -15.25 15.70
N LEU A 337 31.59 -14.10 15.52
CA LEU A 337 30.22 -13.93 15.01
C LEU A 337 30.08 -14.48 13.57
N LYS A 338 31.05 -14.21 12.68
CA LYS A 338 31.08 -14.75 11.32
C LYS A 338 31.08 -16.28 11.28
N ARG A 339 31.80 -16.90 12.22
CA ARG A 339 31.81 -18.39 12.34
C ARG A 339 30.47 -18.92 12.85
N ALA A 340 29.77 -18.18 13.72
CA ALA A 340 28.49 -18.58 14.29
C ALA A 340 27.34 -18.39 13.32
N SER A 341 27.31 -17.27 12.59
CA SER A 341 26.21 -16.85 11.70
C SER A 341 26.40 -17.37 10.26
N LYS A 342 27.61 -17.64 9.84
CA LYS A 342 28.02 -17.91 8.44
C LYS A 342 27.68 -16.73 7.50
N ALA A 343 27.44 -15.54 8.04
CA ALA A 343 27.08 -14.33 7.32
C ALA A 343 28.18 -13.26 7.45
N GLU A 344 28.06 -12.20 6.66
CA GLU A 344 28.91 -11.04 6.77
C GLU A 344 28.48 -10.21 8.00
N ILE A 345 29.49 -9.77 8.79
CA ILE A 345 29.28 -8.97 9.99
C ILE A 345 29.72 -7.55 9.69
N MET A 346 28.85 -6.58 9.93
CA MET A 346 29.09 -5.17 9.70
C MET A 346 29.37 -4.45 11.03
N PRO A 347 30.57 -3.87 11.20
CA PRO A 347 30.88 -3.10 12.39
C PRO A 347 30.20 -1.72 12.31
N LEU A 348 29.51 -1.30 13.37
CA LEU A 348 28.87 0.01 13.43
C LEU A 348 28.84 0.59 14.85
N SER A 349 28.66 1.88 14.93
CA SER A 349 28.26 2.60 16.13
C SER A 349 27.11 3.54 15.82
N GLY A 350 25.92 3.21 16.34
CA GLY A 350 24.75 4.07 16.22
C GLY A 350 24.89 5.41 16.94
N ALA A 351 25.75 5.50 17.95
CA ALA A 351 26.01 6.72 18.70
C ALA A 351 27.04 7.63 18.00
N ALA A 352 28.14 7.03 17.49
CA ALA A 352 29.22 7.76 16.81
C ALA A 352 28.94 7.97 15.30
N GLY A 353 27.95 7.34 14.74
CA GLY A 353 27.66 7.40 13.30
C GLY A 353 28.57 6.54 12.43
N THR A 354 29.53 5.83 13.02
CA THR A 354 30.53 5.05 12.28
C THR A 354 29.89 3.78 11.68
N GLY A 355 30.17 3.51 10.40
CA GLY A 355 29.71 2.29 9.71
C GLY A 355 28.22 2.24 9.37
N ILE A 356 27.45 3.31 9.66
CA ILE A 356 26.01 3.37 9.37
C ILE A 356 25.76 3.29 7.86
N ASP A 357 26.49 4.09 7.06
CA ASP A 357 26.28 4.12 5.60
C ASP A 357 26.48 2.74 4.96
N ALA A 358 27.52 2.01 5.37
CA ALA A 358 27.76 0.66 4.87
C ALA A 358 26.61 -0.32 5.22
N VAL A 359 26.02 -0.19 6.42
CA VAL A 359 24.84 -0.98 6.81
C VAL A 359 23.62 -0.58 5.99
N LEU A 360 23.41 0.71 5.72
CA LEU A 360 22.32 1.20 4.88
C LEU A 360 22.46 0.77 3.43
N ASP A 361 23.66 0.78 2.86
CA ASP A 361 23.97 0.23 1.54
C ASP A 361 23.54 -1.24 1.47
N ARG A 362 23.97 -2.04 2.45
CA ARG A 362 23.66 -3.46 2.50
C ARG A 362 22.18 -3.75 2.69
N LEU A 363 21.47 -2.94 3.50
CA LEU A 363 20.02 -3.02 3.64
C LEU A 363 19.33 -2.64 2.34
N SER A 364 19.76 -1.56 1.70
CA SER A 364 19.23 -1.10 0.42
C SER A 364 19.37 -2.16 -0.68
N ASP A 365 20.49 -2.87 -0.72
CA ASP A 365 20.72 -3.96 -1.67
C ASP A 365 19.85 -5.20 -1.37
N ALA A 366 19.64 -5.49 -0.09
CA ALA A 366 18.82 -6.61 0.35
C ALA A 366 17.31 -6.38 0.19
N ILE A 367 16.87 -5.11 0.25
CA ILE A 367 15.48 -4.72 0.00
C ILE A 367 15.25 -4.73 -1.53
N PRO A 368 14.27 -5.50 -2.04
CA PRO A 368 13.98 -5.53 -3.47
C PRO A 368 13.77 -4.12 -4.02
N ALA A 369 14.42 -3.82 -5.15
CA ALA A 369 14.33 -2.52 -5.78
C ALA A 369 12.87 -2.15 -6.07
N SER A 370 12.48 -0.95 -5.63
CA SER A 370 11.26 -0.31 -6.08
C SER A 370 11.40 -0.07 -7.59
N ILE A 371 10.58 -0.75 -8.39
CA ILE A 371 10.46 -0.36 -9.79
C ILE A 371 9.77 1.00 -9.76
N ALA A 372 10.49 2.05 -10.11
CA ALA A 372 9.91 3.36 -10.32
C ALA A 372 8.72 3.19 -11.25
N VAL A 373 7.52 3.42 -10.75
CA VAL A 373 6.33 3.47 -11.60
C VAL A 373 6.59 4.65 -12.53
N PRO A 374 6.66 4.46 -13.87
CA PRO A 374 6.73 5.59 -14.77
C PRO A 374 5.52 6.45 -14.43
N GLN A 375 5.76 7.68 -14.00
CA GLN A 375 4.74 8.70 -13.95
C GLN A 375 4.28 8.87 -15.38
N ASN A 376 3.24 8.15 -15.77
CA ASN A 376 2.59 8.38 -17.03
C ASN A 376 2.21 9.84 -17.06
N ALA A 377 2.68 10.46 -18.13
CA ALA A 377 2.49 11.83 -18.51
C ALA A 377 1.15 12.37 -18.02
N SER A 378 1.23 13.50 -17.33
CA SER A 378 0.14 14.42 -17.16
C SER A 378 -0.74 14.43 -18.39
N ASP A 379 -1.95 13.88 -18.30
CA ASP A 379 -3.03 14.26 -19.19
C ASP A 379 -3.35 15.72 -18.90
N ASP A 380 -2.58 16.58 -19.53
CA ASP A 380 -2.89 17.98 -19.74
C ASP A 380 -4.01 18.04 -20.81
N GLN A 381 -5.17 17.49 -20.49
CA GLN A 381 -6.40 17.83 -21.18
C GLN A 381 -7.14 18.82 -20.32
N SER A 382 -6.83 20.09 -20.56
CA SER A 382 -7.64 21.23 -20.17
C SER A 382 -9.09 20.97 -20.54
N TRP A 383 -9.91 20.61 -19.56
CA TRP A 383 -11.35 20.59 -19.67
C TRP A 383 -11.84 22.03 -19.84
N SER A 384 -12.35 22.36 -21.02
CA SER A 384 -13.04 23.62 -21.31
C SER A 384 -14.54 23.35 -21.29
N PRO A 385 -15.32 24.01 -20.45
CA PRO A 385 -16.78 23.92 -20.51
C PRO A 385 -17.29 24.75 -21.68
N LEU A 386 -18.00 24.12 -22.61
CA LEU A 386 -19.00 24.73 -23.49
C LEU A 386 -20.40 24.33 -23.00
#